data_d8508910bc0ece535be1caa96abb20a8
#
_entry.id   d8508910bc0ece535be1caa96abb20a8
#
_cell.length_a   1.000
_cell.length_b   1.000
_cell.length_c   1.000
_cell.angle_alpha   90.00
_cell.angle_beta   90.00
_cell.angle_gamma   90.00
#
_symmetry.space_group_name_H-M   'P 1'
#
loop_
_entity.id
_entity.type
_entity.pdbx_description
1 polymer ?
#
loop_
_entity_poly.entity_id
_entity_poly.type
_entity_poly.pdbx_seq_one_letter_code
_entity_poly.pdbx_strand_id
1 'polypeptide(L)' 'MSTISCPECAADMTLESGTEVGEIVVCPDCGVDLEVTALEPAAVQLAPIEQEDWGE' A
#
# COMPACT_ATOMS: atom_id res chain seq x y z
N MET A 1 -0.98 14.49 6.71
CA MET A 1 -1.27 13.06 6.75
C MET A 1 -2.40 12.74 5.81
N SER A 2 -2.36 11.60 5.20
CA SER A 2 -3.35 11.22 4.20
C SER A 2 -4.02 9.93 4.62
N THR A 3 -5.31 9.85 4.38
CA THR A 3 -6.08 8.67 4.73
C THR A 3 -6.39 7.87 3.48
N ILE A 4 -6.18 6.56 3.55
CA ILE A 4 -6.46 5.66 2.44
C ILE A 4 -7.31 4.51 2.94
N SER A 5 -7.85 3.74 2.00
CA SER A 5 -8.61 2.56 2.33
C SER A 5 -7.92 1.35 1.75
N CYS A 6 -7.87 0.30 2.55
CA CYS A 6 -7.29 -0.96 2.07
C CYS A 6 -8.22 -1.56 1.02
N PRO A 7 -7.68 -1.94 -0.15
CA PRO A 7 -8.54 -2.53 -1.19
C PRO A 7 -8.99 -3.95 -0.87
N GLU A 8 -8.40 -4.57 0.14
CA GLU A 8 -8.78 -5.94 0.48
C GLU A 8 -9.83 -5.98 1.56
N CYS A 9 -9.58 -5.29 2.67
CA CYS A 9 -10.51 -5.34 3.79
C CYS A 9 -11.24 -4.03 4.00
N ALA A 10 -10.92 -3.01 3.23
CA ALA A 10 -11.56 -1.70 3.30
C ALA A 10 -11.33 -0.99 4.62
N ALA A 11 -10.26 -1.35 5.31
CA ALA A 11 -9.92 -0.68 6.56
C ALA A 11 -9.29 0.67 6.24
N ASP A 12 -9.62 1.65 7.07
CA ASP A 12 -9.04 2.98 6.89
C ASP A 12 -7.64 3.00 7.47
N MET A 13 -6.72 3.59 6.73
CA MET A 13 -5.34 3.72 7.17
C MET A 13 -4.88 5.14 6.93
N THR A 14 -3.90 5.55 7.71
CA THR A 14 -3.34 6.88 7.58
C THR A 14 -1.88 6.77 7.18
N LEU A 15 -1.51 7.51 6.14
CA LEU A 15 -0.13 7.55 5.70
C LEU A 15 0.59 8.68 6.41
N GLU A 16 1.84 8.43 6.78
CA GLU A 16 2.64 9.45 7.42
C GLU A 16 3.09 10.48 6.40
N SER A 17 3.47 11.64 6.91
CA SER A 17 3.86 12.73 6.03
C SER A 17 5.14 12.42 5.26
N GLY A 18 5.94 11.48 5.72
CA GLY A 18 7.15 11.12 5.03
C GLY A 18 6.99 10.02 3.99
N THR A 19 5.76 9.57 3.79
CA THR A 19 5.52 8.50 2.84
C THR A 19 5.74 8.99 1.41
N GLU A 20 6.27 8.11 0.57
CA GLU A 20 6.55 8.46 -0.82
C GLU A 20 5.85 7.49 -1.75
N VAL A 21 5.67 7.94 -2.99
CA VAL A 21 5.12 7.07 -4.02
C VAL A 21 6.09 5.92 -4.26
N GLY A 22 5.54 4.72 -4.32
CA GLY A 22 6.36 3.52 -4.48
C GLY A 22 6.68 2.85 -3.16
N GLU A 23 6.31 3.46 -2.06
CA GLU A 23 6.58 2.87 -0.77
C GLU A 23 5.60 1.75 -0.48
N ILE A 24 6.09 0.71 0.19
CA ILE A 24 5.25 -0.43 0.54
C ILE A 24 4.79 -0.28 1.97
N VAL A 25 3.48 -0.37 2.17
CA VAL A 25 2.90 -0.32 3.52
C VAL A 25 2.10 -1.59 3.73
N VAL A 26 1.99 -1.99 4.97
CA VAL A 26 1.27 -3.21 5.31
C VAL A 26 -0.01 -2.84 6.03
N CYS A 27 -1.12 -3.41 5.56
CA CYS A 27 -2.39 -3.17 6.22
C CYS A 27 -2.38 -3.82 7.59
N PRO A 28 -2.71 -3.07 8.65
CA PRO A 28 -2.70 -3.67 9.99
C PRO A 28 -3.88 -4.60 10.24
N ASP A 29 -4.85 -4.56 9.35
CA ASP A 29 -6.05 -5.36 9.55
C ASP A 29 -5.94 -6.72 8.87
N CYS A 30 -5.70 -6.74 7.57
CA CYS A 30 -5.61 -7.99 6.85
C CYS A 30 -4.16 -8.40 6.54
N GLY A 31 -3.21 -7.50 6.76
CA GLY A 31 -1.80 -7.84 6.59
C GLY A 31 -1.31 -7.89 5.16
N VAL A 32 -2.08 -7.34 4.23
CA VAL A 32 -1.66 -7.37 2.84
C VAL A 32 -0.67 -6.24 2.57
N ASP A 33 0.25 -6.50 1.65
CA ASP A 33 1.21 -5.47 1.25
C ASP A 33 0.54 -4.54 0.24
N LEU A 34 0.71 -3.25 0.46
CA LEU A 34 0.13 -2.24 -0.41
C LEU A 34 1.22 -1.31 -0.91
N GLU A 35 1.08 -0.88 -2.14
CA GLU A 35 2.04 0.03 -2.74
C GLU A 35 1.38 1.38 -2.92
N VAL A 36 2.07 2.42 -2.46
CA VAL A 36 1.56 3.78 -2.59
C VAL A 36 1.72 4.21 -4.03
N THR A 37 0.61 4.55 -4.68
CA THR A 37 0.63 4.95 -6.07
C THR A 37 0.50 6.45 -6.24
N ALA A 38 -0.03 7.14 -5.24
CA ALA A 38 -0.19 8.58 -5.30
C ALA A 38 -0.26 9.11 -3.88
N LEU A 39 0.05 10.39 -3.74
CA LEU A 39 0.02 11.03 -2.42
C LEU A 39 -1.04 12.11 -2.32
N GLU A 40 -1.40 12.72 -3.43
CA GLU A 40 -2.40 13.77 -3.42
C GLU A 40 -3.29 13.66 -4.64
N PRO A 41 -4.42 13.00 -4.48
CA PRO A 41 -4.88 12.37 -3.25
C PRO A 41 -4.12 11.06 -2.99
N ALA A 42 -4.05 10.69 -1.74
CA ALA A 42 -3.35 9.48 -1.38
C ALA A 42 -4.08 8.27 -1.92
N ALA A 43 -3.33 7.36 -2.52
CA ALA A 43 -3.91 6.15 -3.09
C ALA A 43 -2.90 5.03 -2.99
N VAL A 44 -3.40 3.82 -2.83
CA VAL A 44 -2.57 2.64 -2.78
C VAL A 44 -3.22 1.55 -3.61
N GLN A 45 -2.42 0.55 -3.94
CA GLN A 45 -2.93 -0.62 -4.64
C GLN A 45 -2.24 -1.83 -4.05
N LEU A 46 -2.74 -3.01 -4.38
CA LEU A 46 -2.09 -4.23 -3.93
C LEU A 46 -0.71 -4.29 -4.52
N ALA A 47 0.28 -4.47 -3.65
CA ALA A 47 1.65 -4.55 -4.12
C ALA A 47 1.83 -5.83 -4.91
N PRO A 48 2.65 -5.81 -5.96
CA PRO A 48 2.91 -7.03 -6.72
C PRO A 48 3.62 -8.05 -5.86
N ILE A 49 3.23 -9.30 -6.04
CA ILE A 49 3.86 -10.37 -5.29
C ILE A 49 5.16 -10.72 -5.97
N GLU A 50 6.21 -10.71 -5.21
CA GLU A 50 7.49 -11.01 -5.76
C GLU A 50 7.78 -12.43 -5.62
N GLN A 51 7.43 -13.15 -6.49
CA GLN A 51 7.76 -14.49 -6.32
C GLN A 51 8.91 -14.85 -7.11
N GLU A 52 8.92 -14.83 -7.39
CA GLU A 52 9.58 -15.15 -7.95
C GLU A 52 9.98 -15.57 -8.57
N ASP A 53 10.29 -15.88 -9.18
CA ASP A 53 10.56 -16.24 -9.72
C ASP A 53 11.31 -16.12 -10.38
N TRP A 54 11.74 -16.31 -10.82
CA TRP A 54 12.36 -16.23 -11.40
C TRP A 54 12.83 -16.65 -12.08
N GLY A 55 12.87 -16.83 -12.30
CA GLY A 55 13.19 -17.23 -12.78
C GLY A 55 13.89 -17.17 -13.52
N GLU A 56 14.21 -17.24 -13.92
CA GLU A 56 14.59 -17.39 -14.58
C GLU A 56 14.83 -17.63 -14.87
#